data_e93851bea5bf1a373cec3c7a111ca162
#
_entry.id   e93851bea5bf1a373cec3c7a111ca162
#
_cell.length_a   1.000
_cell.length_b   1.000
_cell.length_c   1.000
_cell.angle_alpha   90.00
_cell.angle_beta   90.00
_cell.angle_gamma   90.00
#
_symmetry.space_group_name_H-M   'P 1'
#
loop_
_entity.id
_entity.type
_entity.pdbx_description
1 polymer ?
#
loop_
_entity_poly.entity_id
_entity_poly.type
_entity_poly.pdbx_seq_one_letter_code
_entity_poly.pdbx_strand_id
1 'polypeptide(L)'
;MDMKTHIVRAVKYLIWLALLFTLVFALMISTGTSRVGAGEALHELIGSSRGMLMIATIVVLALLYPRFGFTRRSVRADLKADRERILQTLHTSGYSLVAESEGTMIFRASSPLKRALLLWEDRIAVTADGESITLDGIRKEVVRAEFRLKSFLEQ
;
A
#
# COMPACT_ATOMS: atom_id res chain seq x y z
N MET A 1 12.47 -9.64 -0.97
CA MET A 1 11.39 -9.00 -1.79
C MET A 1 11.89 -8.99 -3.23
N ASP A 2 11.14 -9.61 -4.14
CA ASP A 2 11.56 -9.72 -5.54
C ASP A 2 11.68 -8.34 -6.21
N MET A 3 12.77 -8.12 -6.92
CA MET A 3 13.05 -6.88 -7.66
C MET A 3 11.91 -6.53 -8.64
N LYS A 4 11.31 -7.55 -9.29
CA LYS A 4 10.14 -7.37 -10.16
C LYS A 4 8.94 -6.77 -9.42
N THR A 5 8.63 -7.27 -8.23
CA THR A 5 7.52 -6.78 -7.41
C THR A 5 7.77 -5.33 -6.96
N HIS A 6 9.02 -4.98 -6.65
CA HIS A 6 9.41 -3.62 -6.27
C HIS A 6 9.20 -2.64 -7.44
N ILE A 7 9.65 -3.00 -8.65
CA ILE A 7 9.51 -2.17 -9.84
C ILE A 7 8.04 -1.97 -10.20
N VAL A 8 7.24 -3.05 -10.22
CA VAL A 8 5.80 -2.98 -10.51
C VAL A 8 5.07 -2.05 -9.54
N ARG A 9 5.39 -2.14 -8.24
CA ARG A 9 4.82 -1.23 -7.22
C ARG A 9 5.26 0.21 -7.47
N ALA A 10 6.54 0.47 -7.71
CA ALA A 10 7.04 1.81 -7.99
C ALA A 10 6.37 2.45 -9.22
N VAL A 11 6.23 1.71 -10.31
CA VAL A 11 5.52 2.17 -11.52
C VAL A 11 4.05 2.46 -11.24
N LYS A 12 3.37 1.61 -10.50
CA LYS A 12 1.97 1.82 -10.11
C LYS A 12 1.79 3.11 -9.31
N TYR A 13 2.67 3.36 -8.33
CA TYR A 13 2.63 4.60 -7.56
C TYR A 13 2.98 5.83 -8.40
N LEU A 14 3.92 5.71 -9.33
CA LEU A 14 4.24 6.79 -10.26
C LEU A 14 3.01 7.18 -11.10
N ILE A 15 2.28 6.19 -11.63
CA ILE A 15 1.05 6.42 -12.41
C ILE A 15 -0.02 7.10 -11.53
N TRP A 16 -0.24 6.62 -10.31
CA TRP A 16 -1.20 7.22 -9.40
C TRP A 16 -0.84 8.65 -9.01
N LEU A 17 0.43 8.91 -8.77
CA LEU A 17 0.92 10.24 -8.44
C LEU A 17 0.76 11.21 -9.63
N ALA A 18 1.05 10.74 -10.85
CA ALA A 18 0.83 11.49 -12.08
C ALA A 18 -0.66 11.79 -12.30
N LEU A 19 -1.55 10.81 -12.08
CA LEU A 19 -3.00 11.00 -12.14
C LEU A 19 -3.50 12.03 -11.11
N LEU A 20 -3.04 11.93 -9.86
CA LEU A 20 -3.38 12.88 -8.81
C LEU A 20 -2.92 14.29 -9.17
N PHE A 21 -1.69 14.43 -9.67
CA PHE A 21 -1.16 15.71 -10.10
C PHE A 21 -1.99 16.30 -11.23
N THR A 22 -2.34 15.49 -12.24
CA THR A 22 -3.19 15.90 -13.36
C THR A 22 -4.57 16.35 -12.89
N LEU A 23 -5.17 15.62 -11.93
CA LEU A 23 -6.48 15.96 -11.36
C LEU A 23 -6.42 17.31 -10.62
N VAL A 24 -5.43 17.50 -9.74
CA VAL A 24 -5.26 18.75 -9.01
C VAL A 24 -5.03 19.92 -9.95
N PHE A 25 -4.23 19.71 -10.98
CA PHE A 25 -3.95 20.72 -11.98
C PHE A 25 -5.19 21.08 -12.80
N ALA A 26 -5.98 20.09 -13.23
CA ALA A 26 -7.26 20.31 -13.91
C ALA A 26 -8.25 21.09 -13.04
N LEU A 27 -8.31 20.80 -11.74
CA LEU A 27 -9.10 21.55 -10.76
C LEU A 27 -8.64 23.02 -10.64
N MET A 28 -7.34 23.25 -10.58
CA MET A 28 -6.79 24.63 -10.53
C MET A 28 -7.14 25.45 -11.78
N ILE A 29 -7.13 24.83 -12.96
CA ILE A 29 -7.55 25.49 -14.19
C ILE A 29 -9.05 25.76 -14.17
N SER A 30 -9.88 24.77 -13.82
CA SER A 30 -11.34 24.90 -13.84
C SER A 30 -11.87 25.92 -12.82
N THR A 31 -11.18 26.09 -11.70
CA THR A 31 -11.53 27.10 -10.66
C THR A 31 -10.95 28.48 -10.94
N GLY A 32 -10.22 28.65 -12.05
CA GLY A 32 -9.56 29.93 -12.36
C GLY A 32 -8.41 30.30 -11.40
N THR A 33 -7.98 29.38 -10.55
CA THR A 33 -6.86 29.60 -9.62
C THR A 33 -5.51 29.59 -10.33
N SER A 34 -5.42 28.87 -11.45
CA SER A 34 -4.24 28.90 -12.32
C SER A 34 -4.34 30.05 -13.32
N ARG A 35 -3.31 30.90 -13.34
CA ARG A 35 -3.16 31.97 -14.33
C ARG A 35 -2.51 31.51 -15.65
N VAL A 36 -2.06 30.26 -15.67
CA VAL A 36 -1.30 29.66 -16.78
C VAL A 36 -2.16 28.58 -17.42
N GLY A 37 -2.21 28.58 -18.75
CA GLY A 37 -2.91 27.55 -19.53
C GLY A 37 -2.24 26.17 -19.39
N ALA A 38 -3.00 25.10 -19.64
CA ALA A 38 -2.50 23.72 -19.50
C ALA A 38 -1.24 23.45 -20.37
N GLY A 39 -1.21 24.01 -21.60
CA GLY A 39 -0.06 23.85 -22.51
C GLY A 39 1.20 24.57 -22.03
N GLU A 40 1.05 25.77 -21.51
CA GLU A 40 2.16 26.58 -20.99
C GLU A 40 2.73 25.93 -19.70
N ALA A 41 1.86 25.46 -18.81
CA ALA A 41 2.29 24.78 -17.58
C ALA A 41 3.03 23.46 -17.89
N LEU A 42 2.59 22.71 -18.89
CA LEU A 42 3.29 21.49 -19.32
C LEU A 42 4.64 21.84 -19.95
N HIS A 43 4.71 22.88 -20.76
CA HIS A 43 5.95 23.35 -21.36
C HIS A 43 6.94 23.84 -20.30
N GLU A 44 6.47 24.58 -19.30
CA GLU A 44 7.29 25.04 -18.17
C GLU A 44 7.74 23.86 -17.28
N LEU A 45 6.88 22.87 -17.06
CA LEU A 45 7.21 21.66 -16.31
C LEU A 45 8.36 20.86 -16.95
N ILE A 46 8.36 20.74 -18.28
CA ILE A 46 9.37 19.95 -19.00
C ILE A 46 10.59 20.80 -19.36
N GLY A 47 10.38 22.10 -19.64
CA GLY A 47 11.43 22.99 -20.14
C GLY A 47 12.20 23.77 -19.08
N SER A 48 11.72 23.82 -17.83
CA SER A 48 12.40 24.55 -16.76
C SER A 48 13.19 23.65 -15.83
N SER A 49 14.30 24.16 -15.30
CA SER A 49 15.10 23.43 -14.29
C SER A 49 14.29 23.10 -13.04
N ARG A 50 13.33 23.96 -12.66
CA ARG A 50 12.42 23.73 -11.52
C ARG A 50 11.45 22.59 -11.79
N GLY A 51 10.88 22.55 -13.00
CA GLY A 51 10.00 21.47 -13.43
C GLY A 51 10.72 20.13 -13.51
N MET A 52 11.94 20.08 -14.04
CA MET A 52 12.78 18.88 -14.05
C MET A 52 13.12 18.39 -12.63
N LEU A 53 13.43 19.31 -11.71
CA LEU A 53 13.66 18.97 -10.30
C LEU A 53 12.42 18.35 -9.65
N MET A 54 11.23 18.91 -9.95
CA MET A 54 9.97 18.38 -9.45
C MET A 54 9.69 16.97 -9.98
N ILE A 55 9.86 16.74 -11.28
CA ILE A 55 9.73 15.42 -11.90
C ILE A 55 10.71 14.43 -11.26
N ALA A 56 11.97 14.81 -11.11
CA ALA A 56 12.98 13.96 -10.47
C ALA A 56 12.59 13.61 -9.02
N THR A 57 12.10 14.57 -8.26
CA THR A 57 11.62 14.35 -6.88
C THR A 57 10.45 13.36 -6.86
N ILE A 58 9.48 13.49 -7.75
CA ILE A 58 8.34 12.58 -7.89
C ILE A 58 8.82 11.15 -8.19
N VAL A 59 9.75 11.00 -9.12
CA VAL A 59 10.31 9.69 -9.48
C VAL A 59 11.05 9.07 -8.29
N VAL A 60 11.87 9.85 -7.58
CA VAL A 60 12.58 9.37 -6.38
C VAL A 60 11.59 8.94 -5.30
N LEU A 61 10.56 9.73 -5.02
CA LEU A 61 9.51 9.37 -4.05
C LEU A 61 8.78 8.08 -4.45
N ALA A 62 8.44 7.93 -5.74
CA ALA A 62 7.79 6.72 -6.24
C ALA A 62 8.69 5.47 -6.08
N LEU A 63 9.99 5.60 -6.29
CA LEU A 63 10.96 4.50 -6.09
C LEU A 63 11.18 4.16 -4.61
N LEU A 64 11.13 5.15 -3.72
CA LEU A 64 11.30 4.96 -2.28
C LEU A 64 10.03 4.43 -1.60
N TYR A 65 8.85 4.76 -2.13
CA TYR A 65 7.56 4.42 -1.51
C TYR A 65 7.41 2.93 -1.16
N PRO A 66 7.74 1.95 -2.05
CA PRO A 66 7.59 0.54 -1.72
C PRO A 66 8.42 0.09 -0.51
N ARG A 67 9.53 0.78 -0.23
CA ARG A 67 10.40 0.49 0.91
C ARG A 67 9.80 0.93 2.24
N PHE A 68 9.07 2.05 2.26
CA PHE A 68 8.48 2.61 3.47
C PHE A 68 7.01 2.22 3.67
N GLY A 69 6.30 1.95 2.58
CA GLY A 69 4.88 1.62 2.58
C GLY A 69 4.54 0.20 3.01
N PHE A 70 5.51 -0.72 2.97
CA PHE A 70 5.32 -2.13 3.29
C PHE A 70 6.20 -2.55 4.45
N THR A 71 5.74 -3.53 5.21
CA THR A 71 6.49 -4.10 6.34
C THR A 71 6.17 -5.57 6.51
N ARG A 72 7.10 -6.25 7.14
CA ARG A 72 6.95 -7.61 7.60
C ARG A 72 7.10 -7.61 9.13
N ARG A 73 6.15 -8.26 9.82
CA ARG A 73 6.12 -8.36 11.28
C ARG A 73 5.86 -9.79 11.69
N SER A 74 6.55 -10.23 12.73
CA SER A 74 6.38 -11.56 13.31
C SER A 74 5.60 -11.48 14.62
N VAL A 75 4.69 -12.43 14.79
CA VAL A 75 3.90 -12.62 16.02
C VAL A 75 4.06 -14.07 16.46
N ARG A 76 4.29 -14.30 17.74
CA ARG A 76 4.35 -15.66 18.29
C ARG A 76 2.94 -16.24 18.29
N ALA A 77 2.67 -17.17 17.39
CA ALA A 77 1.40 -17.84 17.21
C ALA A 77 1.60 -19.06 16.30
N ASP A 78 0.79 -20.08 16.45
CA ASP A 78 0.74 -21.20 15.51
C ASP A 78 -0.36 -20.97 14.48
N LEU A 79 -0.01 -21.05 13.18
CA LEU A 79 -0.96 -20.77 12.09
C LEU A 79 -2.15 -21.73 12.11
N LYS A 80 -1.96 -22.98 12.54
CA LYS A 80 -3.02 -24.00 12.58
C LYS A 80 -3.80 -23.95 13.90
N ALA A 81 -3.10 -23.88 15.03
CA ALA A 81 -3.73 -23.86 16.36
C ALA A 81 -4.50 -22.55 16.59
N ASP A 82 -3.97 -21.42 16.17
CA ASP A 82 -4.58 -20.08 16.35
C ASP A 82 -5.37 -19.61 15.13
N ARG A 83 -5.65 -20.50 14.17
CA ARG A 83 -6.32 -20.18 12.90
C ARG A 83 -7.57 -19.33 13.08
N GLU A 84 -8.48 -19.74 13.95
CA GLU A 84 -9.74 -19.02 14.18
C GLU A 84 -9.53 -17.61 14.74
N ARG A 85 -8.55 -17.46 15.65
CA ARG A 85 -8.18 -16.14 16.21
C ARG A 85 -7.60 -15.21 15.15
N ILE A 86 -6.76 -15.75 14.25
CA ILE A 86 -6.20 -15.01 13.12
C ILE A 86 -7.32 -14.56 12.18
N LEU A 87 -8.23 -15.46 11.81
CA LEU A 87 -9.38 -15.15 10.97
C LEU A 87 -10.26 -14.06 11.58
N GLN A 88 -10.64 -14.20 12.84
CA GLN A 88 -11.48 -13.24 13.54
C GLN A 88 -10.81 -11.86 13.64
N THR A 89 -9.53 -11.82 13.99
CA THR A 89 -8.77 -10.56 14.10
C THR A 89 -8.68 -9.81 12.77
N LEU A 90 -8.41 -10.52 11.69
CA LEU A 90 -8.33 -9.91 10.37
C LEU A 90 -9.71 -9.55 9.82
N HIS A 91 -10.73 -10.36 10.10
CA HIS A 91 -12.11 -10.06 9.73
C HIS A 91 -12.63 -8.77 10.41
N THR A 92 -12.41 -8.62 11.73
CA THR A 92 -12.75 -7.39 12.47
C THR A 92 -11.92 -6.18 12.02
N SER A 93 -10.78 -6.41 11.37
CA SER A 93 -9.98 -5.37 10.73
C SER A 93 -10.45 -5.02 9.30
N GLY A 94 -11.53 -5.67 8.83
CA GLY A 94 -12.11 -5.46 7.49
C GLY A 94 -11.33 -6.17 6.39
N TYR A 95 -10.81 -7.37 6.66
CA TYR A 95 -10.16 -8.25 5.71
C TYR A 95 -10.88 -9.59 5.64
N SER A 96 -10.93 -10.19 4.45
CA SER A 96 -11.49 -11.52 4.22
C SER A 96 -10.40 -12.44 3.68
N LEU A 97 -10.43 -13.70 4.12
CA LEU A 97 -9.57 -14.74 3.57
C LEU A 97 -9.95 -15.00 2.10
N VAL A 98 -8.99 -14.95 1.20
CA VAL A 98 -9.21 -15.19 -0.24
C VAL A 98 -8.46 -16.41 -0.76
N ALA A 99 -7.40 -16.83 -0.10
CA ALA A 99 -6.68 -18.05 -0.42
C ALA A 99 -5.99 -18.59 0.84
N GLU A 100 -5.95 -19.91 0.92
CA GLU A 100 -5.25 -20.64 1.97
C GLU A 100 -4.49 -21.79 1.31
N SER A 101 -3.24 -21.93 1.67
CA SER A 101 -2.38 -23.04 1.26
C SER A 101 -1.55 -23.51 2.44
N GLU A 102 -0.83 -24.63 2.31
CA GLU A 102 0.02 -25.12 3.39
C GLU A 102 0.97 -24.03 3.89
N GLY A 103 0.76 -23.61 5.15
CA GLY A 103 1.61 -22.62 5.81
C GLY A 103 1.39 -21.17 5.41
N THR A 104 0.38 -20.83 4.59
CA THR A 104 0.13 -19.44 4.19
C THR A 104 -1.36 -19.15 4.04
N MET A 105 -1.80 -18.04 4.63
CA MET A 105 -3.14 -17.46 4.46
C MET A 105 -3.02 -16.11 3.78
N ILE A 106 -3.86 -15.85 2.78
CA ILE A 106 -3.88 -14.58 2.05
C ILE A 106 -5.22 -13.88 2.30
N PHE A 107 -5.14 -12.68 2.81
CA PHE A 107 -6.28 -11.82 3.10
C PHE A 107 -6.32 -10.63 2.17
N ARG A 108 -7.52 -10.18 1.84
CA ARG A 108 -7.77 -8.94 1.10
C ARG A 108 -8.85 -8.11 1.79
N ALA A 109 -8.80 -6.80 1.59
CA ALA A 109 -9.81 -5.92 2.12
C ALA A 109 -11.21 -6.33 1.64
N SER A 110 -12.18 -6.40 2.55
CA SER A 110 -13.55 -6.83 2.25
C SER A 110 -14.33 -5.76 1.47
N SER A 111 -14.03 -4.48 1.73
CA SER A 111 -14.72 -3.34 1.12
C SER A 111 -14.02 -2.88 -0.16
N PRO A 112 -14.76 -2.65 -1.28
CA PRO A 112 -14.22 -2.06 -2.50
C PRO A 112 -13.61 -0.68 -2.27
N LEU A 113 -14.24 0.13 -1.40
CA LEU A 113 -13.72 1.45 -1.04
C LEU A 113 -12.36 1.35 -0.33
N LYS A 114 -12.22 0.39 0.60
CA LYS A 114 -10.94 0.15 1.27
C LYS A 114 -9.87 -0.31 0.27
N ARG A 115 -10.21 -1.16 -0.71
CA ARG A 115 -9.30 -1.57 -1.78
C ARG A 115 -8.83 -0.39 -2.62
N ALA A 116 -9.76 0.50 -3.01
CA ALA A 116 -9.43 1.71 -3.76
C ALA A 116 -8.51 2.64 -2.96
N LEU A 117 -8.82 2.90 -1.68
CA LEU A 117 -8.00 3.73 -0.78
C LEU A 117 -6.60 3.14 -0.55
N LEU A 118 -6.46 1.82 -0.61
CA LEU A 118 -5.17 1.12 -0.52
C LEU A 118 -4.52 0.90 -1.91
N LEU A 119 -5.04 1.54 -2.95
CA LEU A 119 -4.55 1.44 -4.34
C LEU A 119 -4.44 -0.01 -4.81
N TRP A 120 -5.40 -0.88 -4.42
CA TRP A 120 -5.40 -2.33 -4.68
C TRP A 120 -4.18 -3.09 -4.13
N GLU A 121 -3.38 -2.47 -3.25
CA GLU A 121 -2.32 -3.13 -2.47
C GLU A 121 -2.84 -3.63 -1.12
N ASP A 122 -4.09 -4.05 -1.09
CA ASP A 122 -4.87 -4.48 0.07
C ASP A 122 -4.55 -5.89 0.57
N ARG A 123 -3.50 -6.52 0.04
CA ARG A 123 -3.10 -7.88 0.40
C ARG A 123 -2.34 -7.89 1.74
N ILE A 124 -2.78 -8.77 2.65
CA ILE A 124 -2.00 -9.19 3.82
C ILE A 124 -1.74 -10.70 3.67
N ALA A 125 -0.48 -11.09 3.67
CA ALA A 125 -0.08 -12.48 3.72
C ALA A 125 0.32 -12.84 5.16
N VAL A 126 -0.22 -13.93 5.68
CA VAL A 126 0.13 -14.52 6.97
C VAL A 126 0.79 -15.86 6.67
N THR A 127 2.06 -15.99 7.01
CA THR A 127 2.85 -17.19 6.71
C THR A 127 3.37 -17.80 7.99
N ALA A 128 3.30 -19.13 8.11
CA ALA A 128 3.92 -19.86 9.22
C ALA A 128 5.44 -19.75 9.13
N ASP A 129 6.08 -19.48 10.27
CA ASP A 129 7.52 -19.34 10.40
C ASP A 129 7.98 -19.96 11.73
N GLY A 130 8.05 -21.30 11.75
CA GLY A 130 8.34 -22.06 12.98
C GLY A 130 7.26 -21.90 14.04
N GLU A 131 7.65 -21.40 15.22
CA GLU A 131 6.74 -21.11 16.35
C GLU A 131 6.09 -19.71 16.26
N SER A 132 6.18 -19.07 15.10
CA SER A 132 5.62 -17.74 14.88
C SER A 132 4.91 -17.67 13.54
N ILE A 133 4.12 -16.63 13.35
CA ILE A 133 3.55 -16.25 12.08
C ILE A 133 4.14 -14.93 11.62
N THR A 134 4.37 -14.81 10.33
CA THR A 134 4.86 -13.58 9.71
C THR A 134 3.73 -12.92 8.93
N LEU A 135 3.44 -11.67 9.27
CA LEU A 135 2.48 -10.80 8.58
C LEU A 135 3.24 -9.94 7.57
N ASP A 136 2.87 -9.99 6.30
CA ASP A 136 3.48 -9.20 5.22
C ASP A 136 2.39 -8.39 4.49
N GLY A 137 2.56 -7.08 4.37
CA GLY A 137 1.61 -6.20 3.71
C GLY A 137 1.88 -4.72 3.95
N ILE A 138 0.87 -3.88 3.71
CA ILE A 138 0.97 -2.44 3.98
C ILE A 138 1.26 -2.20 5.46
N ARG A 139 2.27 -1.38 5.73
CA ARG A 139 2.79 -1.11 7.08
C ARG A 139 1.70 -0.75 8.09
N LYS A 140 0.82 0.17 7.75
CA LYS A 140 -0.28 0.62 8.63
C LYS A 140 -1.20 -0.54 9.02
N GLU A 141 -1.56 -1.37 8.07
CA GLU A 141 -2.49 -2.47 8.28
C GLU A 141 -1.83 -3.64 9.01
N VAL A 142 -0.58 -3.96 8.67
CA VAL A 142 0.21 -5.00 9.33
C VAL A 142 0.47 -4.67 10.79
N VAL A 143 0.87 -3.42 11.10
CA VAL A 143 1.10 -2.98 12.50
C VAL A 143 -0.19 -3.04 13.31
N ARG A 144 -1.33 -2.66 12.71
CA ARG A 144 -2.64 -2.76 13.36
C ARG A 144 -3.04 -4.21 13.62
N ALA A 145 -2.83 -5.09 12.63
CA ALA A 145 -3.11 -6.52 12.77
C ALA A 145 -2.21 -7.17 13.83
N GLU A 146 -0.91 -6.85 13.82
CA GLU A 146 0.04 -7.30 14.84
C GLU A 146 -0.42 -6.96 16.26
N PHE A 147 -0.78 -5.68 16.48
CA PHE A 147 -1.22 -5.21 17.80
C PHE A 147 -2.47 -5.96 18.28
N ARG A 148 -3.46 -6.11 17.40
CA ARG A 148 -4.71 -6.83 17.73
C ARG A 148 -4.48 -8.31 17.99
N LEU A 149 -3.66 -8.98 17.17
CA LEU A 149 -3.31 -10.38 17.36
C LEU A 149 -2.61 -10.59 18.70
N LYS A 150 -1.63 -9.76 19.05
CA LYS A 150 -0.97 -9.85 20.36
C LYS A 150 -1.96 -9.69 21.50
N SER A 151 -2.83 -8.69 21.47
CA SER A 151 -3.86 -8.50 22.49
C SER A 151 -4.85 -9.66 22.61
N PHE A 152 -5.08 -10.41 21.53
CA PHE A 152 -6.01 -11.55 21.52
C PHE A 152 -5.35 -12.87 21.94
N LEU A 153 -4.04 -12.98 21.73
CA LEU A 153 -3.26 -14.18 22.08
C LEU A 153 -2.77 -14.16 23.53
N GLU A 154 -2.67 -12.97 24.14
CA GLU A 154 -2.25 -12.77 25.53
C GLU A 154 -3.43 -12.87 26.54
N GLN A 155 -4.66 -13.08 26.06
CA GLN A 155 -5.86 -13.35 26.87
C GLN A 155 -6.10 -14.86 27.00
#